data_84a4df4db78688c6c298022ac89aa64c
#
_entry.id   84a4df4db78688c6c298022ac89aa64c
#
_cell.length_a   1.000
_cell.length_b   1.000
_cell.length_c   1.000
_cell.angle_alpha   90.00
_cell.angle_beta   90.00
_cell.angle_gamma   90.00
#
_symmetry.space_group_name_H-M   'P 1'
#
loop_
_entity.id
_entity.type
_entity.pdbx_description
1 polymer ?
#
loop_
_entity_poly.entity_id
_entity_poly.type
_entity_poly.pdbx_seq_one_letter_code
_entity_poly.pdbx_strand_id
1 'polypeptide(L)'
;MEAQQLHRGRLIDHLQLVVADLAASRRFYEAVLGALNLSIGGEGPDFFWTDELFVSTADSQAALGALTGRVHLAFQAADRAMVEAFHKAGLAAGGGDNGAPGTRPYHPGYYAASQHFDTLQTAGPDRG
;
A
#
# COMPACT_ATOMS: atom_id res chain seq x y z
N MET A 1 20.35 -8.00 -9.36
CA MET A 1 19.81 -7.79 -9.39
C MET A 1 19.59 -7.37 -9.57
N GLU A 2 19.28 -7.47 -9.48
CA GLU A 2 18.72 -7.19 -9.58
C GLU A 2 18.43 -6.39 -10.03
N ALA A 3 18.56 -6.46 -10.74
CA ALA A 3 18.28 -5.56 -11.22
C ALA A 3 17.17 -5.10 -11.22
N GLN A 4 16.56 -5.18 -11.95
CA GLN A 4 15.57 -4.74 -11.47
C GLN A 4 15.58 -5.08 -10.17
N GLN A 5 15.46 -4.20 -9.32
CA GLN A 5 15.60 -4.40 -7.95
C GLN A 5 14.28 -4.73 -7.36
N LEU A 6 14.07 -5.95 -6.99
CA LEU A 6 12.92 -6.31 -6.18
C LEU A 6 13.35 -6.24 -4.75
N HIS A 7 12.73 -5.34 -4.00
CA HIS A 7 13.02 -5.20 -2.58
C HIS A 7 12.03 -6.04 -1.81
N ARG A 8 12.45 -7.20 -1.35
CA ARG A 8 11.57 -8.11 -0.65
C ARG A 8 11.71 -7.96 0.85
N GLY A 9 10.62 -8.25 1.55
CA GLY A 9 10.61 -8.22 2.99
C GLY A 9 11.37 -9.42 3.55
N ARG A 10 11.54 -9.43 4.86
CA ARG A 10 12.25 -10.51 5.53
C ARG A 10 11.49 -11.83 5.48
N LEU A 11 10.17 -11.79 5.47
CA LEU A 11 9.33 -12.98 5.55
C LEU A 11 8.52 -13.20 4.27
N ILE A 12 8.00 -12.14 3.69
CA ILE A 12 7.06 -12.21 2.59
C ILE A 12 7.79 -11.97 1.27
N ASP A 13 7.68 -12.91 0.34
CA ASP A 13 8.24 -12.75 -1.00
C ASP A 13 7.39 -11.78 -1.79
N HIS A 14 6.08 -12.02 -1.85
CA HIS A 14 5.16 -11.10 -2.48
C HIS A 14 3.76 -11.30 -1.94
N LEU A 15 2.93 -10.28 -2.10
CA LEU A 15 1.53 -10.27 -1.70
C LEU A 15 0.70 -9.90 -2.91
N GLN A 16 -0.36 -10.66 -3.18
CA GLN A 16 -1.23 -10.45 -4.33
C GLN A 16 -2.58 -9.94 -3.85
N LEU A 17 -2.96 -8.75 -4.31
CA LEU A 17 -4.30 -8.21 -4.08
C LEU A 17 -5.10 -8.31 -5.37
N VAL A 18 -6.37 -8.68 -5.26
CA VAL A 18 -7.28 -8.81 -6.40
C VAL A 18 -8.36 -7.74 -6.26
N VAL A 19 -8.46 -6.86 -7.24
CA VAL A 19 -9.31 -5.67 -7.13
C VAL A 19 -10.32 -5.62 -8.26
N ALA A 20 -11.41 -4.88 -8.04
CA ALA A 20 -12.49 -4.77 -9.02
C ALA A 20 -12.15 -3.76 -10.12
N ASP A 21 -11.48 -2.67 -9.76
CA ASP A 21 -11.16 -1.57 -10.68
C ASP A 21 -9.67 -1.31 -10.65
N LEU A 22 -8.95 -1.93 -11.58
CA LEU A 22 -7.50 -1.83 -11.60
C LEU A 22 -7.03 -0.40 -11.83
N ALA A 23 -7.70 0.35 -12.70
CA ALA A 23 -7.28 1.72 -13.00
C ALA A 23 -7.41 2.61 -11.76
N ALA A 24 -8.51 2.48 -11.02
CA ALA A 24 -8.70 3.25 -9.80
C ALA A 24 -7.68 2.85 -8.74
N SER A 25 -7.43 1.55 -8.58
CA SER A 25 -6.43 1.05 -7.64
C SER A 25 -5.03 1.53 -8.02
N ARG A 26 -4.71 1.52 -9.30
CA ARG A 26 -3.41 2.00 -9.75
C ARG A 26 -3.20 3.47 -9.42
N ARG A 27 -4.22 4.30 -9.65
CA ARG A 27 -4.12 5.72 -9.31
C ARG A 27 -3.91 5.91 -7.82
N PHE A 28 -4.66 5.16 -7.01
CA PHE A 28 -4.55 5.25 -5.56
C PHE A 28 -3.15 4.83 -5.09
N TYR A 29 -2.70 3.64 -5.52
CA TYR A 29 -1.41 3.12 -5.07
C TYR A 29 -0.25 3.95 -5.60
N GLU A 30 -0.34 4.46 -6.82
CA GLU A 30 0.69 5.36 -7.34
C GLU A 30 0.83 6.59 -6.44
N ALA A 31 -0.29 7.14 -5.99
CA ALA A 31 -0.27 8.32 -5.14
C ALA A 31 0.33 8.03 -3.77
N VAL A 32 -0.15 6.98 -3.10
CA VAL A 32 0.32 6.70 -1.74
C VAL A 32 1.75 6.15 -1.71
N LEU A 33 2.10 5.32 -2.68
CA LEU A 33 3.47 4.82 -2.77
C LEU A 33 4.44 5.95 -3.13
N GLY A 34 3.99 6.92 -3.92
CA GLY A 34 4.79 8.10 -4.20
C GLY A 34 5.13 8.87 -2.93
N ALA A 35 4.21 8.92 -1.96
CA ALA A 35 4.48 9.54 -0.66
C ALA A 35 5.55 8.78 0.13
N LEU A 36 5.78 7.52 -0.19
CA LEU A 36 6.82 6.69 0.42
C LEU A 36 8.08 6.66 -0.45
N ASN A 37 8.16 7.50 -1.48
CA ASN A 37 9.27 7.55 -2.42
C ASN A 37 9.42 6.26 -3.22
N LEU A 38 8.30 5.60 -3.48
CA LEU A 38 8.25 4.40 -4.30
C LEU A 38 7.46 4.70 -5.57
N SER A 39 7.75 3.97 -6.63
CA SER A 39 7.01 4.10 -7.88
C SER A 39 6.54 2.72 -8.33
N ILE A 40 5.61 2.73 -9.28
CA ILE A 40 5.14 1.47 -9.88
C ILE A 40 6.33 0.82 -10.57
N GLY A 41 6.60 -0.44 -10.20
CA GLY A 41 7.74 -1.17 -10.74
C GLY A 41 7.48 -1.73 -12.11
N GLY A 42 6.27 -2.26 -12.33
CA GLY A 42 5.88 -2.79 -13.62
C GLY A 42 4.38 -2.90 -13.71
N GLU A 43 3.87 -3.05 -14.93
CA GLU A 43 2.43 -3.15 -15.14
C GLU A 43 2.12 -3.89 -16.44
N GLY A 44 0.91 -4.40 -16.51
CA GLY A 44 0.35 -5.02 -17.70
C GLY A 44 -1.12 -4.66 -17.81
N PRO A 45 -1.85 -5.25 -18.75
CA PRO A 45 -3.26 -4.92 -18.92
C PRO A 45 -4.14 -5.30 -17.74
N ASP A 46 -3.71 -6.26 -16.93
CA ASP A 46 -4.53 -6.79 -15.85
C ASP A 46 -3.80 -6.80 -14.49
N PHE A 47 -2.66 -6.10 -14.38
CA PHE A 47 -1.91 -6.07 -13.13
C PHE A 47 -0.94 -4.89 -13.08
N PHE A 48 -0.47 -4.59 -11.86
CA PHE A 48 0.72 -3.76 -11.63
C PHE A 48 1.40 -4.26 -10.37
N TRP A 49 2.65 -3.86 -10.16
CA TRP A 49 3.37 -4.27 -8.96
C TRP A 49 4.40 -3.22 -8.56
N THR A 50 4.72 -3.22 -7.29
CA THR A 50 5.79 -2.42 -6.70
C THR A 50 6.42 -3.28 -5.60
N ASP A 51 7.72 -3.60 -5.76
CA ASP A 51 8.43 -4.46 -4.83
C ASP A 51 7.65 -5.76 -4.60
N GLU A 52 7.28 -6.06 -3.36
CA GLU A 52 6.57 -7.30 -3.06
C GLU A 52 5.05 -7.19 -3.18
N LEU A 53 4.52 -6.02 -3.52
CA LEU A 53 3.09 -5.83 -3.66
C LEU A 53 2.67 -5.97 -5.12
N PHE A 54 1.78 -6.93 -5.37
CA PHE A 54 1.19 -7.16 -6.69
C PHE A 54 -0.31 -6.93 -6.62
N VAL A 55 -0.88 -6.24 -7.60
CA VAL A 55 -2.31 -5.95 -7.67
C VAL A 55 -2.82 -6.36 -9.04
N SER A 56 -3.91 -7.11 -9.08
CA SER A 56 -4.46 -7.60 -10.34
C SER A 56 -5.98 -7.57 -10.35
N THR A 57 -6.54 -7.72 -11.55
CA THR A 57 -7.98 -7.85 -11.71
C THR A 57 -8.43 -9.26 -11.35
N ALA A 58 -9.76 -9.42 -11.18
CA ALA A 58 -10.34 -10.71 -10.81
C ALA A 58 -10.17 -11.78 -11.87
N ASP A 59 -10.01 -11.37 -13.12
CA ASP A 59 -9.84 -12.32 -14.23
C ASP A 59 -8.37 -12.55 -14.58
N SER A 60 -7.45 -12.02 -13.78
CA SER A 60 -6.03 -12.30 -13.97
C SER A 60 -5.74 -13.74 -13.57
N GLN A 61 -4.87 -14.40 -14.33
CA GLN A 61 -4.46 -15.75 -13.98
C GLN A 61 -3.44 -15.81 -12.86
N ALA A 62 -2.95 -14.64 -12.43
CA ALA A 62 -1.98 -14.57 -11.33
C ALA A 62 -2.62 -14.95 -10.00
N ALA A 63 -3.92 -14.70 -9.85
CA ALA A 63 -4.64 -15.08 -8.64
C ALA A 63 -6.06 -15.43 -9.01
N LEU A 64 -6.60 -16.45 -8.39
CA LEU A 64 -7.94 -16.95 -8.68
C LEU A 64 -8.83 -16.76 -7.46
N GLY A 65 -10.14 -16.67 -7.72
CA GLY A 65 -11.12 -16.59 -6.67
C GLY A 65 -11.78 -15.22 -6.57
N ALA A 66 -12.28 -14.92 -5.38
CA ALA A 66 -12.98 -13.67 -5.13
C ALA A 66 -12.02 -12.50 -4.99
N LEU A 67 -12.57 -11.29 -5.02
CA LEU A 67 -11.78 -10.10 -4.77
C LEU A 67 -11.19 -10.15 -3.36
N THR A 68 -10.04 -9.51 -3.19
CA THR A 68 -9.43 -9.40 -1.88
C THR A 68 -10.31 -8.57 -0.96
N GLY A 69 -10.57 -9.11 0.23
CA GLY A 69 -11.33 -8.41 1.24
C GLY A 69 -10.80 -8.75 2.61
N ARG A 70 -11.25 -8.00 3.63
CA ARG A 70 -10.90 -8.25 5.03
C ARG A 70 -9.40 -8.42 5.27
N VAL A 71 -8.61 -7.66 4.55
CA VAL A 71 -7.16 -7.65 4.72
C VAL A 71 -6.75 -6.32 5.34
N HIS A 72 -5.81 -6.37 6.28
CA HIS A 72 -5.22 -5.19 6.87
C HIS A 72 -3.76 -5.17 6.45
N LEU A 73 -3.41 -4.21 5.63
CA LEU A 73 -2.07 -4.11 5.07
C LEU A 73 -1.45 -2.80 5.52
N ALA A 74 -0.25 -2.87 6.08
CA ALA A 74 0.45 -1.69 6.57
C ALA A 74 1.76 -1.52 5.81
N PHE A 75 2.02 -0.30 5.38
CA PHE A 75 3.27 0.06 4.73
C PHE A 75 4.17 0.79 5.72
N GLN A 76 5.46 0.54 5.62
CA GLN A 76 6.43 1.23 6.45
C GLN A 76 6.70 2.62 5.92
N ALA A 77 6.83 3.57 6.83
CA ALA A 77 7.24 4.92 6.52
C ALA A 77 8.47 5.26 7.34
N ALA A 78 9.30 6.13 6.80
CA ALA A 78 10.56 6.48 7.46
C ALA A 78 10.36 7.36 8.68
N ASP A 79 9.31 8.19 8.68
CA ASP A 79 9.07 9.14 9.77
C ASP A 79 7.61 9.57 9.77
N ARG A 80 7.23 10.41 10.73
CA ARG A 80 5.86 10.89 10.84
C ARG A 80 5.42 11.70 9.64
N ALA A 81 6.32 12.51 9.08
CA ALA A 81 5.98 13.33 7.92
C ALA A 81 5.56 12.45 6.75
N MET A 82 6.20 11.31 6.58
CA MET A 82 5.86 10.38 5.50
C MET A 82 4.52 9.70 5.76
N VAL A 83 4.19 9.38 7.01
CA VAL A 83 2.87 8.85 7.35
C VAL A 83 1.79 9.86 6.99
N GLU A 84 2.01 11.14 7.34
CA GLU A 84 1.06 12.19 7.03
C GLU A 84 0.91 12.41 5.54
N ALA A 85 2.02 12.36 4.80
CA ALA A 85 2.00 12.51 3.35
C ALA A 85 1.23 11.36 2.68
N PHE A 86 1.44 10.14 3.16
CA PHE A 86 0.72 8.97 2.66
C PHE A 86 -0.78 9.13 2.88
N HIS A 87 -1.18 9.52 4.10
CA HIS A 87 -2.59 9.71 4.43
C HIS A 87 -3.22 10.77 3.53
N LYS A 88 -2.56 11.91 3.37
CA LYS A 88 -3.06 13.00 2.55
C LYS A 88 -3.19 12.58 1.08
N ALA A 89 -2.16 11.91 0.56
CA ALA A 89 -2.17 11.45 -0.82
C ALA A 89 -3.29 10.44 -1.06
N GLY A 90 -3.51 9.54 -0.10
CA GLY A 90 -4.57 8.54 -0.21
C GLY A 90 -5.96 9.16 -0.23
N LEU A 91 -6.21 10.14 0.64
CA LEU A 91 -7.50 10.83 0.65
C LEU A 91 -7.73 11.57 -0.67
N ALA A 92 -6.69 12.22 -1.19
CA ALA A 92 -6.81 12.94 -2.45
C ALA A 92 -7.05 12.00 -3.63
N ALA A 93 -6.59 10.76 -3.54
CA ALA A 93 -6.72 9.77 -4.62
C ALA A 93 -7.94 8.86 -4.44
N GLY A 94 -8.86 9.20 -3.56
CA GLY A 94 -10.13 8.48 -3.43
C GLY A 94 -10.26 7.59 -2.23
N GLY A 95 -9.26 7.52 -1.37
CA GLY A 95 -9.36 6.74 -0.14
C GLY A 95 -10.28 7.39 0.88
N GLY A 96 -10.92 6.57 1.70
CA GLY A 96 -11.73 7.06 2.81
C GLY A 96 -10.92 7.11 4.09
N ASP A 97 -11.19 8.10 4.93
CA ASP A 97 -10.48 8.24 6.19
C ASP A 97 -10.95 7.16 7.17
N ASN A 98 -10.01 6.41 7.71
CA ASN A 98 -10.29 5.38 8.72
C ASN A 98 -9.36 5.55 9.92
N GLY A 99 -8.81 6.72 10.12
CA GLY A 99 -7.93 7.00 11.23
C GLY A 99 -6.83 7.97 10.83
N ALA A 100 -6.96 9.23 11.26
CA ALA A 100 -5.97 10.25 10.97
C ALA A 100 -4.61 9.90 11.59
N PRO A 101 -3.53 10.51 11.11
CA PRO A 101 -2.20 10.26 11.68
C PRO A 101 -2.17 10.51 13.17
N GLY A 102 -1.57 9.61 13.90
CA GLY A 102 -1.46 9.71 15.34
C GLY A 102 -0.83 8.47 15.92
N THR A 103 -0.53 8.52 17.21
CA THR A 103 0.02 7.36 17.90
C THR A 103 -1.06 6.31 18.09
N ARG A 104 -0.63 5.05 18.16
CA ARG A 104 -1.51 3.91 18.38
C ARG A 104 -0.95 3.07 19.54
N PRO A 105 -1.83 2.34 20.24
CA PRO A 105 -1.40 1.61 21.44
C PRO A 105 -0.75 0.26 21.19
N TYR A 106 -0.23 0.02 19.99
CA TYR A 106 0.36 -1.27 19.67
C TYR A 106 1.72 -1.47 20.34
N HIS A 107 2.52 -0.42 20.37
CA HIS A 107 3.77 -0.40 21.12
C HIS A 107 4.25 1.06 21.25
N PRO A 108 5.17 1.35 22.16
CA PRO A 108 5.66 2.72 22.31
C PRO A 108 6.24 3.26 21.01
N GLY A 109 5.87 4.47 20.67
CA GLY A 109 6.37 5.13 19.47
C GLY A 109 5.69 4.73 18.17
N TYR A 110 4.62 3.96 18.24
CA TYR A 110 3.91 3.55 17.04
C TYR A 110 2.99 4.68 16.55
N TYR A 111 3.29 5.21 15.38
CA TYR A 111 2.57 6.33 14.78
C TYR A 111 2.03 5.87 13.43
N ALA A 112 0.74 6.01 13.19
CA ALA A 112 0.10 5.47 12.00
C ALA A 112 -1.10 6.29 11.58
N ALA A 113 -1.54 6.06 10.34
CA ALA A 113 -2.81 6.53 9.80
C ALA A 113 -3.46 5.38 9.06
N SER A 114 -4.77 5.43 8.92
CA SER A 114 -5.51 4.33 8.29
C SER A 114 -6.53 4.88 7.31
N GLN A 115 -6.75 4.13 6.22
CA GLN A 115 -7.66 4.53 5.17
C GLN A 115 -8.45 3.34 4.66
N HIS A 116 -9.62 3.63 4.08
CA HIS A 116 -10.43 2.67 3.38
C HIS A 116 -10.15 2.77 1.89
N PHE A 117 -9.27 1.94 1.44
CA PHE A 117 -9.09 1.64 0.02
C PHE A 117 -8.31 0.35 0.04
N ASP A 118 -8.99 -0.77 -0.09
CA ASP A 118 -8.40 -2.09 0.07
C ASP A 118 -7.80 -2.28 1.48
N THR A 119 -8.34 -1.57 2.45
CA THR A 119 -7.94 -1.67 3.87
C THR A 119 -6.45 -1.46 4.08
N LEU A 120 -6.02 -0.23 3.88
CA LEU A 120 -4.61 0.15 4.00
C LEU A 120 -4.29 0.84 5.31
N GLN A 121 -3.05 0.73 5.68
CA GLN A 121 -2.50 1.49 6.79
C GLN A 121 -1.06 1.84 6.47
N THR A 122 -0.63 3.03 6.91
CA THR A 122 0.77 3.43 6.86
C THR A 122 1.26 3.61 8.28
N ALA A 123 2.42 3.08 8.58
CA ALA A 123 3.00 3.19 9.90
C ALA A 123 4.49 3.46 9.81
N GLY A 124 5.01 4.20 10.76
CA GLY A 124 6.43 4.48 10.83
C GLY A 124 6.86 4.78 12.25
N PRO A 125 8.14 5.00 12.45
CA PRO A 125 8.64 5.30 13.78
C PRO A 125 8.16 6.66 14.27
N ASP A 126 7.99 6.74 15.59
CA ASP A 126 7.61 7.98 16.25
C ASP A 126 8.88 8.78 16.48
N ARG A 127 9.25 9.57 15.47
CA ARG A 127 10.46 10.35 15.57
C ARG A 127 10.13 11.79 15.47
N GLY A 128 9.76 12.32 16.43
CA GLY A 128 9.39 13.71 16.57
C GLY A 128 9.66 14.68 15.48
#